data_f19b326914b79685caede8b8c6b2b709
#
_entry.id   f19b326914b79685caede8b8c6b2b709
#
_cell.length_a   1.000
_cell.length_b   1.000
_cell.length_c   1.000
_cell.angle_alpha   90.00
_cell.angle_beta   90.00
_cell.angle_gamma   90.00
#
_symmetry.space_group_name_H-M   'P 1'
#
loop_
_entity.id
_entity.type
_entity.pdbx_description
1 polymer ?
#
loop_
_entity_poly.entity_id
_entity_poly.type
_entity_poly.pdbx_seq_one_letter_code
_entity_poly.pdbx_strand_id
1 'polypeptide(L)'
;RAGVINGPKNPQFSFSTAITGEIRDRDAELLVDYKNEKGETGVLLGVNARPLFEGHGKGNGIAFTLIPENPIIAFQKFHFNEKHNWIYLHKNMRVYANVDMWDDEGMGFRIHSVPGDTVSLQNIDVEIRRIRLAELSSVLPYFPEITGLFSAEAHYVQTEKDLQLSAELSIDELIYERQRIGDVTLGATWLPGEQGKQYLNAYLNHDQAEVLLADGKLIPTGTGKDSLEVNMELDHFPLRVANVFVPDQMVTLSGDLDGNLKITGSTEQPLINGELSLDSVAVLSRQYGARFMFDNRPVQINNNRLLFDKFAIYTTSKNPFTIDGYVDFRDMSRPMANLNMLAQNYTLLDAKRTRESLVYGKVFADFRATVKGPLDGLNMRGNISLLGNTDVSYILTDSPLTVQDRLGSLVTFTSFSDTTTVVRQEVPTVSLGGLDMVMMVHIDPSVRLKVDLDAVSYTHLRAHETVLDL
;
A
#
# COMPACT_ATOMS: atom_id res chain seq x y z
N ARG A 1 27.15 22.16 -16.23
CA ARG A 1 27.25 22.63 -14.83
C ARG A 1 27.13 21.41 -13.92
N ALA A 2 28.10 21.20 -13.02
CA ALA A 2 28.02 20.19 -11.99
C ALA A 2 27.15 20.69 -10.82
N GLY A 3 26.20 19.92 -10.38
CA GLY A 3 25.45 20.15 -9.16
C GLY A 3 25.74 19.05 -8.16
N VAL A 4 26.04 19.39 -6.92
CA VAL A 4 26.19 18.41 -5.83
C VAL A 4 25.02 18.62 -4.88
N ILE A 5 24.25 17.57 -4.66
CA ILE A 5 23.17 17.56 -3.68
C ILE A 5 23.68 16.74 -2.50
N ASN A 6 23.78 17.37 -1.33
CA ASN A 6 24.13 16.66 -0.10
C ASN A 6 22.86 16.34 0.67
N GLY A 7 22.74 15.13 1.18
CA GLY A 7 21.65 14.72 2.06
C GLY A 7 21.67 15.45 3.40
N PRO A 8 20.63 15.26 4.23
CA PRO A 8 20.54 15.86 5.54
C PRO A 8 21.75 15.44 6.41
N LYS A 9 22.23 16.36 7.26
CA LYS A 9 23.38 16.16 8.15
C LYS A 9 23.17 15.11 9.25
N ASN A 10 22.28 14.16 9.05
CA ASN A 10 22.12 13.02 9.95
C ASN A 10 23.10 11.92 9.50
N PRO A 11 24.04 11.43 10.36
CA PRO A 11 25.01 10.41 9.98
C PRO A 11 24.43 9.14 9.37
N GLN A 12 23.19 8.81 9.69
CA GLN A 12 22.48 7.64 9.14
C GLN A 12 21.95 7.85 7.71
N PHE A 13 21.92 9.09 7.20
CA PHE A 13 21.32 9.43 5.92
C PHE A 13 22.17 10.41 5.09
N SER A 14 23.46 10.55 5.40
CA SER A 14 24.32 11.40 4.61
C SER A 14 24.70 10.70 3.30
N PHE A 15 24.48 11.39 2.19
CA PHE A 15 24.87 10.94 0.86
C PHE A 15 25.30 12.15 0.02
N SER A 16 26.03 11.91 -1.04
CA SER A 16 26.33 12.93 -2.02
C SER A 16 25.91 12.46 -3.42
N THR A 17 25.25 13.33 -4.17
CA THR A 17 24.91 13.07 -5.56
C THR A 17 25.47 14.18 -6.42
N ALA A 18 26.30 13.84 -7.40
CA ALA A 18 26.78 14.73 -8.41
C ALA A 18 26.08 14.41 -9.73
N ILE A 19 25.48 15.43 -10.35
CA ILE A 19 24.91 15.35 -11.69
C ILE A 19 25.78 16.23 -12.57
N THR A 20 26.48 15.63 -13.52
CA THR A 20 27.33 16.35 -14.48
C THR A 20 26.69 16.28 -15.86
N GLY A 21 26.64 17.41 -16.54
CA GLY A 21 26.17 17.50 -17.93
C GLY A 21 27.19 18.27 -18.76
N GLU A 22 27.56 17.71 -19.89
CA GLU A 22 28.47 18.32 -20.84
C GLU A 22 27.89 18.28 -22.27
N ILE A 23 28.09 19.33 -23.02
CA ILE A 23 27.76 19.38 -24.45
C ILE A 23 29.04 19.71 -25.18
N ARG A 24 29.48 18.78 -26.04
CA ARG A 24 30.62 18.96 -26.93
C ARG A 24 30.18 18.78 -28.39
N ASP A 25 30.37 19.79 -29.22
CA ASP A 25 29.95 19.82 -30.60
C ASP A 25 28.46 19.48 -30.77
N ARG A 26 28.14 18.20 -30.97
CA ARG A 26 26.77 17.69 -31.14
C ARG A 26 26.40 16.58 -30.17
N ASP A 27 27.31 16.22 -29.30
CA ASP A 27 27.09 15.18 -28.29
C ASP A 27 26.72 15.82 -26.96
N ALA A 28 25.66 15.32 -26.33
CA ALA A 28 25.26 15.70 -24.99
C ALA A 28 25.45 14.52 -24.04
N GLU A 29 26.24 14.75 -23.01
CA GLU A 29 26.49 13.74 -21.98
C GLU A 29 25.87 14.15 -20.67
N LEU A 30 25.18 13.22 -20.01
CA LEU A 30 24.66 13.37 -18.66
C LEU A 30 25.12 12.18 -17.82
N LEU A 31 25.74 12.43 -16.68
CA LEU A 31 26.23 11.42 -15.76
C LEU A 31 25.74 11.70 -14.34
N VAL A 32 25.28 10.67 -13.65
CA VAL A 32 24.89 10.67 -12.25
C VAL A 32 25.91 9.85 -11.46
N ASP A 33 26.51 10.44 -10.44
CA ASP A 33 27.42 9.80 -9.49
C ASP A 33 26.85 9.97 -8.07
N TYR A 34 26.32 8.89 -7.52
CA TYR A 34 25.80 8.83 -6.15
C TYR A 34 26.78 8.09 -5.25
N LYS A 35 27.09 8.66 -4.09
CA LYS A 35 27.94 8.06 -3.07
C LYS A 35 27.27 8.07 -1.71
N ASN A 36 27.41 6.97 -0.98
CA ASN A 36 26.96 6.86 0.40
C ASN A 36 27.86 7.67 1.36
N GLU A 37 27.54 7.65 2.65
CA GLU A 37 28.29 8.34 3.72
C GLU A 37 29.76 7.90 3.82
N LYS A 38 30.07 6.68 3.40
CA LYS A 38 31.43 6.12 3.41
C LYS A 38 32.23 6.52 2.16
N GLY A 39 31.60 7.22 1.22
CA GLY A 39 32.20 7.59 -0.06
C GLY A 39 32.23 6.44 -1.09
N GLU A 40 31.51 5.35 -0.83
CA GLU A 40 31.36 4.24 -1.78
C GLU A 40 30.35 4.63 -2.86
N THR A 41 30.68 4.38 -4.12
CA THR A 41 29.81 4.70 -5.25
C THR A 41 28.67 3.70 -5.33
N GLY A 42 27.45 4.16 -5.08
CA GLY A 42 26.23 3.37 -5.17
C GLY A 42 25.57 3.42 -6.55
N VAL A 43 25.70 4.56 -7.25
CA VAL A 43 25.24 4.71 -8.64
C VAL A 43 26.28 5.52 -9.41
N LEU A 44 26.73 4.98 -10.53
CA LEU A 44 27.49 5.69 -11.55
C LEU A 44 26.92 5.27 -12.90
N LEU A 45 25.98 6.06 -13.40
CA LEU A 45 25.27 5.77 -14.65
C LEU A 45 24.94 7.07 -15.35
N GLY A 46 25.02 7.07 -16.65
CA GLY A 46 24.69 8.22 -17.46
C GLY A 46 24.30 7.83 -18.88
N VAL A 47 24.11 8.85 -19.69
CA VAL A 47 23.74 8.70 -21.08
C VAL A 47 24.51 9.72 -21.93
N ASN A 48 25.01 9.24 -23.07
CA ASN A 48 25.48 10.08 -24.15
C ASN A 48 24.42 10.12 -25.24
N ALA A 49 23.98 11.31 -25.64
CA ALA A 49 22.97 11.55 -26.66
C ALA A 49 23.59 12.24 -27.87
N ARG A 50 23.42 11.65 -29.05
CA ARG A 50 23.94 12.17 -30.31
C ARG A 50 22.82 12.30 -31.34
N PRO A 51 22.59 13.50 -31.95
CA PRO A 51 21.64 13.64 -33.03
C PRO A 51 22.15 12.95 -34.30
N LEU A 52 21.26 12.27 -35.01
CA LEU A 52 21.52 11.61 -36.29
C LEU A 52 20.78 12.37 -37.40
N PHE A 53 21.48 12.65 -38.50
CA PHE A 53 20.95 13.36 -39.66
C PHE A 53 20.75 12.40 -40.84
N GLU A 54 19.90 12.81 -41.79
CA GLU A 54 19.72 12.08 -43.05
C GLU A 54 21.06 11.86 -43.76
N GLY A 55 21.37 10.62 -44.15
CA GLY A 55 22.60 10.24 -44.83
C GLY A 55 23.32 9.03 -44.25
N HIS A 56 22.97 8.59 -43.07
CA HIS A 56 23.61 7.42 -42.39
C HIS A 56 22.74 6.16 -42.42
N GLY A 57 21.74 6.06 -43.30
CA GLY A 57 20.90 4.89 -43.46
C GLY A 57 19.85 4.64 -42.35
N LYS A 58 19.83 5.45 -41.30
CA LYS A 58 18.92 5.30 -40.16
C LYS A 58 17.89 6.44 -40.00
N GLY A 59 17.90 7.44 -40.93
CA GLY A 59 16.97 8.58 -40.87
C GLY A 59 17.31 9.58 -39.76
N ASN A 60 16.43 10.58 -39.56
CA ASN A 60 16.56 11.61 -38.51
C ASN A 60 16.13 11.11 -37.15
N GLY A 61 16.95 11.34 -36.10
CA GLY A 61 16.64 10.95 -34.73
C GLY A 61 17.75 11.27 -33.76
N ILE A 62 17.69 10.65 -32.59
CA ILE A 62 18.70 10.76 -31.52
C ILE A 62 19.15 9.36 -31.14
N ALA A 63 20.46 9.14 -31.17
CA ALA A 63 21.07 7.93 -30.62
C ALA A 63 21.51 8.18 -29.19
N PHE A 64 21.19 7.27 -28.30
CA PHE A 64 21.61 7.23 -26.91
C PHE A 64 22.53 6.03 -26.68
N THR A 65 23.56 6.23 -25.88
CA THR A 65 24.46 5.17 -25.39
C THR A 65 24.60 5.36 -23.90
N LEU A 66 24.46 4.28 -23.13
CA LEU A 66 24.67 4.32 -21.68
C LEU A 66 26.16 4.40 -21.36
N ILE A 67 26.53 5.15 -20.36
CA ILE A 67 27.90 5.40 -19.92
C ILE A 67 28.02 5.27 -18.39
N PRO A 68 29.21 4.97 -17.82
CA PRO A 68 30.44 4.51 -18.51
C PRO A 68 30.30 3.06 -19.03
N GLU A 69 31.36 2.51 -19.63
CA GLU A 69 31.39 1.10 -20.08
C GLU A 69 31.10 0.09 -18.95
N ASN A 70 31.49 0.44 -17.72
CA ASN A 70 31.23 -0.36 -16.52
C ASN A 70 30.42 0.50 -15.54
N PRO A 71 29.10 0.62 -15.72
CA PRO A 71 28.25 1.37 -14.82
C PRO A 71 28.14 0.69 -13.45
N ILE A 72 27.84 1.49 -12.44
CA ILE A 72 27.54 1.00 -11.09
C ILE A 72 26.08 1.30 -10.79
N ILE A 73 25.34 0.30 -10.36
CA ILE A 73 23.95 0.43 -9.92
C ILE A 73 23.82 -0.36 -8.62
N ALA A 74 23.27 0.26 -7.58
CA ALA A 74 23.10 -0.36 -6.26
C ALA A 74 24.39 -0.99 -5.71
N PHE A 75 25.53 -0.25 -5.83
CA PHE A 75 26.89 -0.68 -5.43
C PHE A 75 27.46 -1.86 -6.23
N GLN A 76 26.75 -2.41 -7.22
CA GLN A 76 27.19 -3.49 -8.07
C GLN A 76 27.73 -2.95 -9.39
N LYS A 77 28.80 -3.58 -9.89
CA LYS A 77 29.38 -3.25 -11.19
C LYS A 77 28.71 -4.06 -12.27
N PHE A 78 28.28 -3.38 -13.31
CA PHE A 78 27.71 -3.98 -14.52
C PHE A 78 28.65 -3.82 -15.69
N HIS A 79 28.45 -4.60 -16.71
CA HIS A 79 29.12 -4.47 -17.99
C HIS A 79 28.12 -4.66 -19.12
N PHE A 80 28.38 -4.01 -20.24
CA PHE A 80 27.61 -4.19 -21.46
C PHE A 80 28.21 -5.28 -22.32
N ASN A 81 27.36 -6.02 -23.01
CA ASN A 81 27.80 -6.82 -24.11
C ASN A 81 28.29 -5.88 -25.24
N GLU A 82 29.53 -6.03 -25.69
CA GLU A 82 30.31 -5.07 -26.51
C GLU A 82 29.58 -4.40 -27.71
N LYS A 83 28.53 -5.04 -28.23
CA LYS A 83 27.73 -4.52 -29.36
C LYS A 83 26.33 -4.06 -28.97
N HIS A 84 25.94 -4.21 -27.73
CA HIS A 84 24.57 -4.11 -27.26
C HIS A 84 24.44 -3.02 -26.21
N ASN A 85 24.69 -1.78 -26.58
CA ASN A 85 24.54 -0.61 -25.72
C ASN A 85 24.13 0.61 -26.56
N TRP A 86 22.95 0.55 -27.16
CA TRP A 86 22.41 1.69 -27.87
C TRP A 86 20.90 1.70 -27.87
N ILE A 87 20.32 2.92 -27.82
CA ILE A 87 18.91 3.21 -28.00
C ILE A 87 18.82 4.28 -29.06
N TYR A 88 17.97 4.09 -30.03
CA TYR A 88 17.75 5.00 -31.14
C TYR A 88 16.31 5.48 -31.16
N LEU A 89 16.10 6.78 -30.89
CA LEU A 89 14.80 7.44 -30.98
C LEU A 89 14.67 8.11 -32.34
N HIS A 90 13.80 7.58 -33.17
CA HIS A 90 13.50 8.15 -34.47
C HIS A 90 12.58 9.37 -34.38
N LYS A 91 12.60 10.25 -35.37
CA LYS A 91 11.77 11.48 -35.42
C LYS A 91 10.25 11.19 -35.33
N ASN A 92 9.80 10.05 -35.81
CA ASN A 92 8.40 9.58 -35.71
C ASN A 92 8.07 8.90 -34.37
N MET A 93 8.92 9.08 -33.36
CA MET A 93 8.82 8.46 -32.02
C MET A 93 9.04 6.95 -31.98
N ARG A 94 9.44 6.32 -33.08
CA ARG A 94 9.82 4.91 -33.06
C ARG A 94 11.13 4.72 -32.31
N VAL A 95 11.14 3.81 -31.38
CA VAL A 95 12.31 3.44 -30.58
C VAL A 95 12.89 2.12 -31.12
N TYR A 96 14.18 2.13 -31.36
CA TYR A 96 14.96 0.91 -31.58
C TYR A 96 15.97 0.84 -30.45
N ALA A 97 16.03 -0.28 -29.77
CA ALA A 97 16.96 -0.48 -28.67
C ALA A 97 17.71 -1.80 -28.82
N ASN A 98 18.93 -1.81 -28.36
CA ASN A 98 19.71 -3.00 -28.14
C ASN A 98 20.66 -2.72 -26.98
N VAL A 99 20.16 -2.90 -25.77
CA VAL A 99 20.90 -2.75 -24.53
C VAL A 99 20.92 -4.10 -23.83
N ASP A 100 22.09 -4.55 -23.48
CA ASP A 100 22.30 -5.84 -22.80
C ASP A 100 23.36 -5.61 -21.73
N MET A 101 22.93 -5.48 -20.46
CA MET A 101 23.74 -5.09 -19.33
C MET A 101 23.57 -6.07 -18.19
N TRP A 102 24.69 -6.67 -17.74
CA TRP A 102 24.71 -7.69 -16.70
C TRP A 102 25.87 -7.49 -15.73
N ASP A 103 25.71 -7.97 -14.51
CA ASP A 103 26.83 -8.19 -13.59
C ASP A 103 27.44 -9.58 -13.75
N ASP A 104 28.46 -9.90 -12.95
CA ASP A 104 29.15 -11.20 -13.00
C ASP A 104 28.28 -12.37 -12.47
N GLU A 105 27.18 -12.09 -11.78
CA GLU A 105 26.25 -13.06 -11.20
C GLU A 105 25.02 -13.29 -12.09
N GLY A 106 24.90 -12.56 -13.20
CA GLY A 106 23.77 -12.64 -14.14
C GLY A 106 22.56 -11.80 -13.73
N MET A 107 22.74 -10.85 -12.82
CA MET A 107 21.77 -9.81 -12.52
C MET A 107 21.88 -8.71 -13.59
N GLY A 108 20.77 -8.18 -14.06
CA GLY A 108 20.80 -7.10 -15.03
C GLY A 108 19.53 -6.94 -15.84
N PHE A 109 19.66 -6.28 -16.98
CA PHE A 109 18.54 -6.09 -17.89
C PHE A 109 18.96 -6.12 -19.35
N ARG A 110 18.00 -6.48 -20.20
CA ARG A 110 18.07 -6.42 -21.65
C ARG A 110 16.86 -5.69 -22.19
N ILE A 111 17.09 -4.79 -23.13
CA ILE A 111 16.06 -4.14 -23.94
C ILE A 111 16.43 -4.35 -25.39
N HIS A 112 15.55 -4.99 -26.16
CA HIS A 112 15.84 -5.40 -27.50
C HIS A 112 14.67 -5.14 -28.46
N SER A 113 14.91 -4.43 -29.56
CA SER A 113 13.94 -4.30 -30.62
C SER A 113 14.09 -5.46 -31.61
N VAL A 114 12.98 -6.08 -32.00
CA VAL A 114 12.99 -7.22 -32.93
C VAL A 114 13.57 -6.81 -34.27
N PRO A 115 14.67 -7.45 -34.73
CA PRO A 115 15.32 -7.07 -35.98
C PRO A 115 14.43 -7.39 -37.19
N GLY A 116 14.43 -6.45 -38.17
CA GLY A 116 13.75 -6.69 -39.46
C GLY A 116 12.24 -6.45 -39.44
N ASP A 117 11.64 -6.12 -38.30
CA ASP A 117 10.25 -5.71 -38.26
C ASP A 117 10.07 -4.33 -38.88
N THR A 118 9.41 -4.27 -40.03
CA THR A 118 9.11 -3.05 -40.79
C THR A 118 7.63 -2.67 -40.72
N VAL A 119 6.81 -3.51 -40.12
CA VAL A 119 5.35 -3.37 -40.08
C VAL A 119 4.91 -2.67 -38.80
N SER A 120 5.50 -3.05 -37.66
CA SER A 120 5.13 -2.47 -36.37
C SER A 120 5.72 -1.09 -36.18
N LEU A 121 4.98 -0.21 -35.50
CA LEU A 121 5.49 1.08 -35.01
C LEU A 121 6.49 0.88 -33.88
N GLN A 122 6.21 -0.08 -33.00
CA GLN A 122 7.10 -0.52 -31.93
C GLN A 122 7.07 -2.04 -31.84
N ASN A 123 8.21 -2.66 -31.55
CA ASN A 123 8.33 -4.08 -31.28
C ASN A 123 9.56 -4.28 -30.40
N ILE A 124 9.33 -4.43 -29.08
CA ILE A 124 10.38 -4.35 -28.06
C ILE A 124 10.19 -5.47 -27.05
N ASP A 125 11.28 -6.18 -26.82
CA ASP A 125 11.42 -7.13 -25.70
C ASP A 125 12.19 -6.45 -24.56
N VAL A 126 11.72 -6.64 -23.35
CA VAL A 126 12.37 -6.20 -22.11
C VAL A 126 12.53 -7.42 -21.21
N GLU A 127 13.73 -7.61 -20.68
CA GLU A 127 14.05 -8.66 -19.74
C GLU A 127 14.83 -8.05 -18.58
N ILE A 128 14.38 -8.31 -17.35
CA ILE A 128 15.05 -7.93 -16.10
C ILE A 128 15.26 -9.21 -15.31
N ARG A 129 16.47 -9.46 -14.85
CA ARG A 129 16.81 -10.69 -14.13
C ARG A 129 17.36 -10.40 -12.76
N ARG A 130 16.76 -11.02 -11.75
CA ARG A 130 17.31 -11.22 -10.41
C ARG A 130 17.80 -9.94 -9.72
N ILE A 131 17.16 -8.80 -9.99
CA ILE A 131 17.50 -7.55 -9.30
C ILE A 131 17.23 -7.71 -7.80
N ARG A 132 18.27 -7.56 -6.99
CA ARG A 132 18.16 -7.59 -5.53
C ARG A 132 17.56 -6.29 -5.03
N LEU A 133 16.29 -6.34 -4.60
CA LEU A 133 15.55 -5.15 -4.15
C LEU A 133 16.22 -4.47 -2.96
N ALA A 134 16.88 -5.24 -2.07
CA ALA A 134 17.63 -4.69 -0.95
C ALA A 134 18.76 -3.75 -1.38
N GLU A 135 19.42 -4.05 -2.49
CA GLU A 135 20.49 -3.22 -3.03
C GLU A 135 19.96 -1.93 -3.64
N LEU A 136 18.83 -2.01 -4.36
CA LEU A 136 18.16 -0.83 -4.89
C LEU A 136 17.66 0.09 -3.78
N SER A 137 17.05 -0.46 -2.74
CA SER A 137 16.53 0.33 -1.61
C SER A 137 17.67 1.03 -0.85
N SER A 138 18.87 0.45 -0.84
CA SER A 138 20.03 1.03 -0.14
C SER A 138 20.57 2.31 -0.77
N VAL A 139 20.33 2.56 -2.07
CA VAL A 139 20.74 3.79 -2.77
C VAL A 139 19.65 4.85 -2.82
N LEU A 140 18.41 4.51 -2.46
CA LEU A 140 17.28 5.43 -2.48
C LEU A 140 17.01 5.93 -1.04
N PRO A 141 17.39 7.15 -0.68
CA PRO A 141 17.10 7.69 0.63
C PRO A 141 15.60 7.74 0.87
N TYR A 142 15.17 7.36 2.05
CA TYR A 142 13.75 7.31 2.46
C TYR A 142 12.89 6.25 1.74
N PHE A 143 13.51 5.32 1.03
CA PHE A 143 12.79 4.19 0.47
C PHE A 143 12.52 3.15 1.58
N PRO A 144 11.33 2.52 1.61
CA PRO A 144 11.03 1.49 2.61
C PRO A 144 11.99 0.30 2.52
N GLU A 145 12.22 -0.39 3.65
CA GLU A 145 13.00 -1.62 3.66
C GLU A 145 12.28 -2.68 2.81
N ILE A 146 12.81 -2.99 1.63
CA ILE A 146 12.29 -4.02 0.74
C ILE A 146 13.41 -4.97 0.35
N THR A 147 13.14 -6.27 0.43
CA THR A 147 14.05 -7.32 -0.02
C THR A 147 13.33 -8.33 -0.89
N GLY A 148 14.06 -9.07 -1.68
CA GLY A 148 13.57 -10.05 -2.63
C GLY A 148 14.34 -9.99 -3.94
N LEU A 149 14.13 -10.98 -4.81
CA LEU A 149 14.71 -11.04 -6.14
C LEU A 149 13.65 -10.69 -7.17
N PHE A 150 13.77 -9.54 -7.79
CA PHE A 150 12.86 -9.08 -8.84
C PHE A 150 13.31 -9.55 -10.21
N SER A 151 12.40 -10.15 -10.96
CA SER A 151 12.59 -10.47 -12.37
C SER A 151 11.36 -10.01 -13.16
N ALA A 152 11.55 -9.66 -14.42
CA ALA A 152 10.46 -9.27 -15.31
C ALA A 152 10.78 -9.59 -16.75
N GLU A 153 9.76 -10.01 -17.49
CA GLU A 153 9.80 -10.18 -18.94
C GLU A 153 8.59 -9.47 -19.54
N ALA A 154 8.81 -8.73 -20.62
CA ALA A 154 7.73 -8.06 -21.34
C ALA A 154 8.00 -8.01 -22.84
N HIS A 155 6.97 -8.28 -23.61
CA HIS A 155 6.95 -8.13 -25.06
C HIS A 155 5.87 -7.13 -25.45
N TYR A 156 6.28 -6.04 -26.10
CA TYR A 156 5.42 -4.94 -26.50
C TYR A 156 5.45 -4.75 -28.02
N VAL A 157 4.28 -4.88 -28.65
CA VAL A 157 4.12 -4.61 -30.08
C VAL A 157 3.02 -3.59 -30.29
N GLN A 158 3.32 -2.54 -31.03
CA GLN A 158 2.35 -1.54 -31.45
C GLN A 158 2.35 -1.43 -32.98
N THR A 159 1.18 -1.53 -33.56
CA THR A 159 0.92 -1.20 -34.97
C THR A 159 0.16 0.11 -35.10
N GLU A 160 -0.19 0.53 -36.30
CA GLU A 160 -1.04 1.71 -36.49
C GLU A 160 -2.46 1.56 -35.90
N LYS A 161 -2.91 0.33 -35.73
CA LYS A 161 -4.29 0.00 -35.32
C LYS A 161 -4.37 -0.68 -33.97
N ASP A 162 -3.37 -1.48 -33.64
CA ASP A 162 -3.44 -2.45 -32.56
C ASP A 162 -2.26 -2.31 -31.60
N LEU A 163 -2.53 -2.65 -30.34
CA LEU A 163 -1.56 -2.80 -29.27
C LEU A 163 -1.56 -4.24 -28.80
N GLN A 164 -0.38 -4.84 -28.66
CA GLN A 164 -0.17 -6.11 -28.03
C GLN A 164 0.87 -5.97 -26.91
N LEU A 165 0.56 -6.49 -25.74
CA LEU A 165 1.46 -6.56 -24.60
C LEU A 165 1.36 -7.96 -23.98
N SER A 166 2.51 -8.54 -23.68
CA SER A 166 2.62 -9.69 -22.77
C SER A 166 3.69 -9.36 -21.75
N ALA A 167 3.36 -9.44 -20.47
CA ALA A 167 4.30 -9.12 -19.39
C ALA A 167 4.13 -10.10 -18.24
N GLU A 168 5.24 -10.50 -17.64
CA GLU A 168 5.29 -11.23 -16.39
C GLU A 168 6.32 -10.59 -15.48
N LEU A 169 5.95 -10.38 -14.23
CA LEU A 169 6.76 -9.80 -13.17
C LEU A 169 6.79 -10.78 -12.00
N SER A 170 7.96 -11.08 -11.46
CA SER A 170 8.08 -11.91 -10.27
C SER A 170 8.98 -11.29 -9.23
N ILE A 171 8.65 -11.52 -7.97
CA ILE A 171 9.50 -11.19 -6.82
C ILE A 171 9.55 -12.43 -5.93
N ASP A 172 10.70 -13.06 -5.87
CA ASP A 172 10.93 -14.20 -4.99
C ASP A 172 11.32 -13.69 -3.59
N GLU A 173 10.77 -14.34 -2.57
CA GLU A 173 11.03 -14.04 -1.14
C GLU A 173 10.85 -12.56 -0.78
N LEU A 174 9.74 -11.96 -1.24
CA LEU A 174 9.43 -10.55 -0.94
C LEU A 174 9.25 -10.34 0.56
N ILE A 175 10.06 -9.46 1.13
CA ILE A 175 9.89 -8.91 2.48
C ILE A 175 9.78 -7.40 2.35
N TYR A 176 8.78 -6.80 2.98
CA TYR A 176 8.56 -5.36 3.01
C TYR A 176 8.42 -4.91 4.47
N GLU A 177 9.19 -3.91 4.90
CA GLU A 177 9.16 -3.37 6.28
C GLU A 177 9.23 -4.50 7.34
N ARG A 178 10.15 -5.48 7.14
CA ARG A 178 10.35 -6.66 7.99
C ARG A 178 9.19 -7.66 8.01
N GLN A 179 8.18 -7.48 7.18
CA GLN A 179 7.06 -8.41 7.04
C GLN A 179 7.26 -9.28 5.82
N ARG A 180 7.26 -10.59 6.00
CA ARG A 180 7.33 -11.55 4.89
C ARG A 180 6.00 -11.55 4.15
N ILE A 181 6.05 -11.20 2.88
CA ILE A 181 4.93 -11.32 1.95
C ILE A 181 4.95 -12.71 1.29
N GLY A 182 6.11 -13.17 0.83
CA GLY A 182 6.28 -14.45 0.12
C GLY A 182 6.64 -14.23 -1.34
N ASP A 183 6.43 -15.25 -2.17
CA ASP A 183 6.67 -15.18 -3.60
C ASP A 183 5.46 -14.56 -4.30
N VAL A 184 5.69 -13.59 -5.16
CA VAL A 184 4.62 -12.88 -5.89
C VAL A 184 4.94 -12.88 -7.37
N THR A 185 3.99 -13.35 -8.19
CA THR A 185 4.08 -13.28 -9.66
C THR A 185 2.82 -12.65 -10.23
N LEU A 186 2.99 -11.61 -11.04
CA LEU A 186 1.94 -10.93 -11.78
C LEU A 186 2.16 -11.12 -13.27
N GLY A 187 1.21 -11.73 -13.95
CA GLY A 187 1.19 -11.85 -15.41
C GLY A 187 0.05 -11.03 -16.01
N ALA A 188 0.29 -10.45 -17.18
CA ALA A 188 -0.73 -9.75 -17.94
C ALA A 188 -0.50 -9.91 -19.45
N THR A 189 -1.58 -10.13 -20.19
CA THR A 189 -1.59 -10.10 -21.64
C THR A 189 -2.67 -9.16 -22.15
N TRP A 190 -2.34 -8.41 -23.17
CA TRP A 190 -3.25 -7.53 -23.90
C TRP A 190 -3.11 -7.84 -25.37
N LEU A 191 -4.15 -8.38 -25.99
CA LEU A 191 -4.09 -8.91 -27.36
C LEU A 191 -5.18 -8.31 -28.24
N PRO A 192 -4.86 -7.93 -29.48
CA PRO A 192 -5.85 -7.52 -30.45
C PRO A 192 -6.71 -8.69 -30.90
N GLY A 193 -7.98 -8.43 -31.14
CA GLY A 193 -8.95 -9.37 -31.65
C GLY A 193 -9.64 -8.91 -32.92
N GLU A 194 -10.65 -9.66 -33.34
CA GLU A 194 -11.45 -9.30 -34.50
C GLU A 194 -12.28 -8.04 -34.29
N GLN A 195 -12.52 -7.26 -35.33
CA GLN A 195 -13.36 -6.07 -35.33
C GLN A 195 -12.86 -4.96 -34.36
N GLY A 196 -11.55 -4.88 -34.12
CA GLY A 196 -10.94 -3.88 -33.24
C GLY A 196 -11.14 -4.15 -31.74
N LYS A 197 -11.65 -5.30 -31.35
CA LYS A 197 -11.72 -5.72 -29.94
C LYS A 197 -10.31 -5.90 -29.41
N GLN A 198 -10.17 -5.70 -28.10
CA GLN A 198 -8.94 -6.01 -27.35
C GLN A 198 -9.27 -7.01 -26.25
N TYR A 199 -8.43 -7.98 -26.03
CA TYR A 199 -8.57 -8.98 -24.97
C TYR A 199 -7.50 -8.75 -23.91
N LEU A 200 -7.92 -8.78 -22.66
CA LEU A 200 -7.06 -8.68 -21.47
C LEU A 200 -7.18 -9.99 -20.70
N ASN A 201 -6.04 -10.54 -20.34
CA ASN A 201 -5.95 -11.58 -19.32
C ASN A 201 -4.88 -11.17 -18.32
N ALA A 202 -5.15 -11.28 -17.02
CA ALA A 202 -4.18 -11.00 -15.97
C ALA A 202 -4.36 -11.98 -14.81
N TYR A 203 -3.25 -12.37 -14.19
CA TYR A 203 -3.26 -13.22 -13.02
C TYR A 203 -2.26 -12.75 -11.98
N LEU A 204 -2.52 -13.08 -10.73
CA LEU A 204 -1.62 -12.89 -9.61
C LEU A 204 -1.44 -14.21 -8.88
N ASN A 205 -0.20 -14.67 -8.78
CA ASN A 205 0.17 -15.81 -7.96
C ASN A 205 0.83 -15.31 -6.67
N HIS A 206 0.52 -15.98 -5.58
CA HIS A 206 1.14 -15.78 -4.28
C HIS A 206 1.55 -17.13 -3.70
N ASP A 207 2.84 -17.30 -3.35
CA ASP A 207 3.40 -18.58 -2.89
C ASP A 207 3.00 -19.75 -3.81
N GLN A 208 3.10 -19.57 -5.14
CA GLN A 208 2.78 -20.51 -6.23
C GLN A 208 1.28 -20.85 -6.40
N ALA A 209 0.39 -20.26 -5.62
CA ALA A 209 -1.05 -20.37 -5.81
C ALA A 209 -1.58 -19.17 -6.61
N GLU A 210 -2.47 -19.42 -7.58
CA GLU A 210 -3.18 -18.35 -8.26
C GLU A 210 -4.27 -17.81 -7.34
N VAL A 211 -4.13 -16.54 -6.93
CA VAL A 211 -5.02 -15.89 -5.98
C VAL A 211 -5.90 -14.82 -6.62
N LEU A 212 -5.60 -14.47 -7.87
CA LEU A 212 -6.43 -13.57 -8.67
C LEU A 212 -6.29 -13.96 -10.15
N LEU A 213 -7.43 -14.07 -10.82
CA LEU A 213 -7.54 -14.20 -12.25
C LEU A 213 -8.50 -13.14 -12.79
N ALA A 214 -8.14 -12.47 -13.88
CA ALA A 214 -8.99 -11.51 -14.57
C ALA A 214 -8.98 -11.74 -16.07
N ASP A 215 -10.15 -11.98 -16.64
CA ASP A 215 -10.38 -12.12 -18.07
C ASP A 215 -11.28 -10.99 -18.56
N GLY A 216 -10.85 -10.31 -19.61
CA GLY A 216 -11.61 -9.17 -20.09
C GLY A 216 -11.49 -8.91 -21.59
N LYS A 217 -12.37 -8.05 -22.03
CA LYS A 217 -12.34 -7.50 -23.38
C LYS A 217 -12.77 -6.03 -23.39
N LEU A 218 -12.12 -5.30 -24.25
CA LEU A 218 -12.49 -3.93 -24.62
C LEU A 218 -13.12 -3.96 -26.01
N ILE A 219 -14.30 -3.39 -26.15
CA ILE A 219 -15.09 -3.41 -27.38
C ILE A 219 -15.24 -1.97 -27.85
N PRO A 220 -14.70 -1.60 -29.03
CA PRO A 220 -14.84 -0.28 -29.58
C PRO A 220 -16.31 -0.03 -30.00
N THR A 221 -16.88 1.07 -29.52
CA THR A 221 -18.28 1.43 -29.81
C THR A 221 -18.42 2.43 -30.93
N GLY A 222 -17.31 2.93 -31.48
CA GLY A 222 -17.31 3.98 -32.52
C GLY A 222 -17.71 5.38 -32.03
N THR A 223 -18.10 5.53 -30.77
CA THR A 223 -18.48 6.81 -30.15
C THR A 223 -17.36 7.44 -29.33
N GLY A 224 -16.17 6.83 -29.31
CA GLY A 224 -15.03 7.24 -28.50
C GLY A 224 -15.08 6.77 -27.03
N LYS A 225 -16.13 6.05 -26.65
CA LYS A 225 -16.26 5.43 -25.32
C LYS A 225 -16.34 3.92 -25.47
N ASP A 226 -15.20 3.27 -25.35
CA ASP A 226 -15.15 1.83 -25.48
C ASP A 226 -15.87 1.12 -24.34
N SER A 227 -16.51 0.00 -24.68
CA SER A 227 -17.20 -0.83 -23.69
C SER A 227 -16.25 -1.83 -23.09
N LEU A 228 -16.22 -1.90 -21.76
CA LEU A 228 -15.42 -2.82 -20.96
C LEU A 228 -16.27 -3.99 -20.50
N GLU A 229 -15.74 -5.21 -20.58
CA GLU A 229 -16.31 -6.40 -19.94
C GLU A 229 -15.16 -7.21 -19.36
N VAL A 230 -15.06 -7.29 -18.02
CA VAL A 230 -14.03 -8.03 -17.28
C VAL A 230 -14.70 -8.91 -16.25
N ASN A 231 -14.31 -10.19 -16.19
CA ASN A 231 -14.59 -11.07 -15.07
C ASN A 231 -13.33 -11.20 -14.24
N MET A 232 -13.46 -11.10 -12.94
CA MET A 232 -12.36 -11.21 -11.98
C MET A 232 -12.74 -12.23 -10.92
N GLU A 233 -11.86 -13.17 -10.67
CA GLU A 233 -11.98 -14.19 -9.64
C GLU A 233 -10.86 -14.01 -8.63
N LEU A 234 -11.23 -14.00 -7.36
CA LEU A 234 -10.34 -14.03 -6.22
C LEU A 234 -10.49 -15.40 -5.55
N ASP A 235 -9.40 -16.11 -5.41
CA ASP A 235 -9.35 -17.43 -4.78
C ASP A 235 -8.30 -17.42 -3.65
N HIS A 236 -8.78 -17.46 -2.41
CA HIS A 236 -7.94 -17.43 -1.20
C HIS A 236 -6.88 -16.32 -1.21
N PHE A 237 -7.28 -15.10 -1.66
CA PHE A 237 -6.38 -13.95 -1.66
C PHE A 237 -5.97 -13.59 -0.22
N PRO A 238 -4.69 -13.71 0.18
CA PRO A 238 -4.28 -13.63 1.56
C PRO A 238 -4.25 -12.18 2.07
N LEU A 239 -5.17 -11.84 2.99
CA LEU A 239 -5.25 -10.50 3.58
C LEU A 239 -4.01 -10.14 4.43
N ARG A 240 -3.19 -11.12 4.83
CA ARG A 240 -1.93 -10.86 5.53
C ARG A 240 -0.97 -9.95 4.73
N VAL A 241 -1.08 -9.94 3.40
CA VAL A 241 -0.29 -9.05 2.53
C VAL A 241 -0.59 -7.58 2.84
N ALA A 242 -1.81 -7.24 3.24
CA ALA A 242 -2.20 -5.89 3.57
C ALA A 242 -1.52 -5.35 4.86
N ASN A 243 -0.93 -6.22 5.69
CA ASN A 243 -0.24 -5.81 6.92
C ASN A 243 0.95 -4.89 6.66
N VAL A 244 1.54 -4.93 5.47
CA VAL A 244 2.66 -4.05 5.08
C VAL A 244 2.26 -2.57 5.04
N PHE A 245 0.97 -2.29 4.86
CA PHE A 245 0.42 -0.94 4.82
C PHE A 245 -0.09 -0.45 6.18
N VAL A 246 -0.02 -1.30 7.23
CA VAL A 246 -0.46 -0.95 8.58
C VAL A 246 0.69 -0.31 9.35
N PRO A 247 0.61 0.98 9.71
CA PRO A 247 1.67 1.66 10.45
C PRO A 247 1.92 1.00 11.80
N ASP A 248 3.20 0.88 12.18
CA ASP A 248 3.66 0.42 13.50
C ASP A 248 3.07 -0.92 13.97
N GLN A 249 2.57 -1.75 13.05
CA GLN A 249 1.92 -3.02 13.38
C GLN A 249 0.80 -2.90 14.44
N MET A 250 0.11 -1.77 14.46
CA MET A 250 -0.98 -1.50 15.42
C MET A 250 -2.04 -2.59 15.40
N VAL A 251 -2.30 -3.14 14.21
CA VAL A 251 -3.19 -4.28 14.00
C VAL A 251 -2.55 -5.29 13.07
N THR A 252 -2.98 -6.55 13.17
CA THR A 252 -2.57 -7.63 12.27
C THR A 252 -3.82 -8.22 11.62
N LEU A 253 -3.83 -8.23 10.27
CA LEU A 253 -4.85 -8.87 9.44
C LEU A 253 -4.45 -10.33 9.18
N SER A 254 -5.42 -11.22 9.18
CA SER A 254 -5.28 -12.64 8.83
C SER A 254 -6.53 -13.14 8.12
N GLY A 255 -6.44 -14.31 7.48
CA GLY A 255 -7.52 -14.90 6.66
C GLY A 255 -7.43 -14.50 5.21
N ASP A 256 -8.38 -14.96 4.42
CA ASP A 256 -8.36 -14.88 2.98
C ASP A 256 -9.62 -14.21 2.44
N LEU A 257 -9.51 -13.64 1.24
CA LEU A 257 -10.61 -13.01 0.50
C LEU A 257 -10.90 -13.83 -0.75
N ASP A 258 -12.13 -14.29 -0.86
CA ASP A 258 -12.67 -14.95 -2.05
C ASP A 258 -13.68 -14.04 -2.73
N GLY A 259 -13.86 -14.18 -4.04
CA GLY A 259 -14.88 -13.40 -4.72
C GLY A 259 -14.92 -13.54 -6.21
N ASN A 260 -16.09 -13.19 -6.75
CA ASN A 260 -16.33 -13.14 -8.18
C ASN A 260 -16.90 -11.77 -8.53
N LEU A 261 -16.19 -11.02 -9.36
CA LEU A 261 -16.57 -9.68 -9.77
C LEU A 261 -16.73 -9.62 -11.28
N LYS A 262 -17.80 -8.98 -11.72
CA LYS A 262 -18.04 -8.65 -13.12
C LYS A 262 -18.04 -7.15 -13.29
N ILE A 263 -17.12 -6.65 -14.11
CA ILE A 263 -16.97 -5.24 -14.43
C ILE A 263 -17.46 -5.03 -15.86
N THR A 264 -18.43 -4.15 -16.05
CA THR A 264 -19.02 -3.84 -17.35
C THR A 264 -19.19 -2.32 -17.53
N GLY A 265 -19.62 -1.88 -18.70
CA GLY A 265 -19.88 -0.47 -18.96
C GLY A 265 -18.78 0.21 -19.75
N SER A 266 -18.59 1.49 -19.59
CA SER A 266 -17.50 2.23 -20.26
C SER A 266 -16.25 2.28 -19.40
N THR A 267 -15.10 2.49 -20.03
CA THR A 267 -13.82 2.72 -19.34
C THR A 267 -13.84 3.94 -18.40
N GLU A 268 -14.70 4.93 -18.69
CA GLU A 268 -14.85 6.12 -17.83
C GLU A 268 -15.81 5.87 -16.65
N GLN A 269 -16.79 5.00 -16.84
CA GLN A 269 -17.83 4.69 -15.83
C GLN A 269 -18.06 3.18 -15.78
N PRO A 270 -17.15 2.41 -15.19
CA PRO A 270 -17.31 0.98 -15.03
C PRO A 270 -18.41 0.66 -13.99
N LEU A 271 -19.18 -0.37 -14.27
CA LEU A 271 -20.17 -0.94 -13.34
C LEU A 271 -19.65 -2.26 -12.80
N ILE A 272 -19.47 -2.31 -11.49
CA ILE A 272 -18.98 -3.49 -10.78
C ILE A 272 -20.16 -4.17 -10.10
N ASN A 273 -20.30 -5.46 -10.36
CA ASN A 273 -21.25 -6.36 -9.73
C ASN A 273 -20.53 -7.63 -9.30
N GLY A 274 -21.05 -8.30 -8.28
CA GLY A 274 -20.49 -9.56 -7.81
C GLY A 274 -20.62 -9.75 -6.32
N GLU A 275 -19.74 -10.59 -5.76
CA GLU A 275 -19.73 -10.89 -4.34
C GLU A 275 -18.29 -11.07 -3.84
N LEU A 276 -18.09 -10.78 -2.55
CA LEU A 276 -16.85 -11.00 -1.83
C LEU A 276 -17.14 -11.77 -0.55
N SER A 277 -16.35 -12.77 -0.25
CA SER A 277 -16.43 -13.59 0.97
C SER A 277 -15.13 -13.45 1.75
N LEU A 278 -15.26 -13.35 3.08
CA LEU A 278 -14.13 -13.29 3.99
C LEU A 278 -13.97 -14.68 4.63
N ASP A 279 -12.94 -15.44 4.23
CA ASP A 279 -12.68 -16.72 4.88
C ASP A 279 -11.72 -16.54 6.06
N SER A 280 -12.24 -16.88 7.26
CA SER A 280 -11.49 -16.88 8.52
C SER A 280 -10.77 -15.54 8.79
N VAL A 281 -11.31 -14.44 8.24
CA VAL A 281 -10.70 -13.12 8.40
C VAL A 281 -10.79 -12.65 9.84
N ALA A 282 -9.65 -12.22 10.36
CA ALA A 282 -9.55 -11.63 11.69
C ALA A 282 -8.58 -10.44 11.70
N VAL A 283 -8.93 -9.47 12.56
CA VAL A 283 -8.08 -8.34 12.91
C VAL A 283 -7.68 -8.47 14.38
N LEU A 284 -6.38 -8.52 14.64
CA LEU A 284 -5.82 -8.58 16.00
C LEU A 284 -5.12 -7.27 16.32
N SER A 285 -5.53 -6.61 17.39
CA SER A 285 -4.77 -5.50 17.98
C SER A 285 -4.01 -6.00 19.21
N ARG A 286 -2.66 -6.00 19.14
CA ARG A 286 -1.81 -6.44 20.25
C ARG A 286 -1.85 -5.49 21.43
N GLN A 287 -1.87 -4.18 21.19
CA GLN A 287 -1.90 -3.16 22.23
C GLN A 287 -3.16 -3.23 23.10
N TYR A 288 -4.29 -3.52 22.46
CA TYR A 288 -5.58 -3.64 23.15
C TYR A 288 -5.96 -5.09 23.45
N GLY A 289 -5.18 -6.08 22.96
CA GLY A 289 -5.50 -7.50 23.14
C GLY A 289 -6.86 -7.91 22.54
N ALA A 290 -7.36 -7.13 21.59
CA ALA A 290 -8.67 -7.32 20.98
C ALA A 290 -8.52 -8.08 19.66
N ARG A 291 -9.32 -9.14 19.49
CA ARG A 291 -9.42 -9.90 18.24
C ARG A 291 -10.84 -9.82 17.71
N PHE A 292 -10.97 -9.31 16.49
CA PHE A 292 -12.23 -9.20 15.76
C PHE A 292 -12.25 -10.22 14.65
N MET A 293 -13.26 -11.06 14.60
CA MET A 293 -13.50 -12.09 13.58
C MET A 293 -14.69 -11.67 12.74
N PHE A 294 -14.54 -11.75 11.44
CA PHE A 294 -15.56 -11.29 10.50
C PHE A 294 -16.45 -12.45 10.04
N ASP A 295 -17.67 -12.09 9.65
CA ASP A 295 -18.64 -13.03 9.08
C ASP A 295 -18.11 -13.57 7.73
N ASN A 296 -18.23 -14.89 7.52
CA ASN A 296 -17.86 -15.53 6.25
C ASN A 296 -18.96 -15.44 5.18
N ARG A 297 -20.11 -14.82 5.49
CA ARG A 297 -21.18 -14.66 4.49
C ARG A 297 -20.75 -13.70 3.39
N PRO A 298 -21.12 -14.01 2.11
CA PRO A 298 -20.79 -13.14 1.01
C PRO A 298 -21.40 -11.74 1.16
N VAL A 299 -20.59 -10.74 0.92
CA VAL A 299 -20.98 -9.34 0.83
C VAL A 299 -21.21 -9.03 -0.65
N GLN A 300 -22.42 -8.62 -1.00
CA GLN A 300 -22.82 -8.37 -2.38
C GLN A 300 -22.36 -7.00 -2.86
N ILE A 301 -21.90 -6.94 -4.09
CA ILE A 301 -21.64 -5.70 -4.82
C ILE A 301 -22.70 -5.59 -5.93
N ASN A 302 -23.47 -4.52 -5.89
CA ASN A 302 -24.50 -4.27 -6.90
C ASN A 302 -24.41 -2.83 -7.41
N ASN A 303 -24.12 -2.69 -8.70
CA ASN A 303 -23.97 -1.38 -9.37
C ASN A 303 -23.08 -0.42 -8.58
N ASN A 304 -21.87 -0.83 -8.30
CA ASN A 304 -20.86 -0.08 -7.55
C ASN A 304 -21.25 0.21 -6.09
N ARG A 305 -22.14 -0.60 -5.50
CA ARG A 305 -22.49 -0.51 -4.07
C ARG A 305 -22.14 -1.81 -3.38
N LEU A 306 -21.31 -1.74 -2.38
CA LEU A 306 -21.03 -2.83 -1.44
C LEU A 306 -22.15 -2.83 -0.40
N LEU A 307 -22.92 -3.92 -0.33
CA LEU A 307 -24.12 -4.04 0.48
C LEU A 307 -23.86 -4.89 1.73
N PHE A 308 -24.17 -4.35 2.88
CA PHE A 308 -24.12 -5.06 4.16
C PHE A 308 -25.55 -5.37 4.63
N ASP A 309 -25.84 -6.64 4.81
CA ASP A 309 -27.09 -7.13 5.40
C ASP A 309 -26.76 -7.88 6.69
N LYS A 310 -26.87 -7.20 7.83
CA LYS A 310 -26.50 -7.72 9.16
C LYS A 310 -25.13 -8.40 9.17
N PHE A 311 -24.17 -7.78 8.48
CA PHE A 311 -22.82 -8.28 8.45
C PHE A 311 -22.24 -8.29 9.87
N ALA A 312 -21.79 -9.44 10.33
CA ALA A 312 -21.46 -9.64 11.73
C ALA A 312 -19.94 -9.61 11.99
N ILE A 313 -19.58 -8.95 13.08
CA ILE A 313 -18.20 -8.95 13.61
C ILE A 313 -18.26 -9.52 15.02
N TYR A 314 -17.48 -10.54 15.26
CA TYR A 314 -17.40 -11.25 16.52
C TYR A 314 -16.08 -10.96 17.25
N THR A 315 -16.12 -11.06 18.56
CA THR A 315 -14.93 -11.13 19.40
C THR A 315 -14.90 -12.50 20.11
N THR A 316 -14.61 -12.54 21.40
CA THR A 316 -14.63 -13.78 22.19
C THR A 316 -16.05 -14.25 22.52
N SER A 317 -17.05 -13.41 22.39
CA SER A 317 -18.45 -13.75 22.65
C SER A 317 -19.21 -14.12 21.36
N LYS A 318 -20.36 -14.81 21.54
CA LYS A 318 -21.26 -15.15 20.44
C LYS A 318 -22.16 -13.98 20.02
N ASN A 319 -22.21 -12.88 20.79
CA ASN A 319 -23.01 -11.72 20.48
C ASN A 319 -22.29 -10.88 19.42
N PRO A 320 -22.84 -10.70 18.23
CA PRO A 320 -22.17 -9.95 17.17
C PRO A 320 -22.33 -8.43 17.31
N PHE A 321 -21.37 -7.73 16.78
CA PHE A 321 -21.55 -6.37 16.30
C PHE A 321 -22.02 -6.47 14.84
N THR A 322 -23.15 -5.87 14.51
CA THR A 322 -23.74 -5.98 13.18
C THR A 322 -23.69 -4.66 12.43
N ILE A 323 -23.47 -4.74 11.13
CA ILE A 323 -23.46 -3.62 10.20
C ILE A 323 -24.55 -3.87 9.14
N ASP A 324 -25.40 -2.87 8.94
CA ASP A 324 -26.39 -2.80 7.87
C ASP A 324 -26.18 -1.55 7.03
N GLY A 325 -26.40 -1.64 5.72
CA GLY A 325 -26.30 -0.50 4.84
C GLY A 325 -25.40 -0.72 3.64
N TYR A 326 -24.74 0.32 3.20
CA TYR A 326 -23.91 0.23 1.99
C TYR A 326 -22.75 1.23 1.97
N VAL A 327 -21.74 0.89 1.17
CA VAL A 327 -20.71 1.81 0.68
C VAL A 327 -20.91 1.96 -0.83
N ASP A 328 -21.13 3.18 -1.28
CA ASP A 328 -21.36 3.55 -2.69
C ASP A 328 -20.07 4.11 -3.29
N PHE A 329 -19.53 3.43 -4.28
CA PHE A 329 -18.32 3.82 -4.99
C PHE A 329 -18.55 4.06 -6.49
N ARG A 330 -19.76 4.49 -6.88
CA ARG A 330 -20.06 4.96 -8.25
C ARG A 330 -19.19 6.14 -8.64
N ASP A 331 -18.88 7.01 -7.70
CA ASP A 331 -17.78 7.95 -7.80
C ASP A 331 -16.57 7.39 -7.03
N MET A 332 -15.63 6.78 -7.74
CA MET A 332 -14.44 6.16 -7.15
C MET A 332 -13.48 7.18 -6.53
N SER A 333 -13.56 8.44 -6.94
CA SER A 333 -12.75 9.51 -6.34
C SER A 333 -13.29 9.95 -4.97
N ARG A 334 -14.58 9.71 -4.71
CA ARG A 334 -15.26 10.08 -3.46
C ARG A 334 -16.31 9.06 -3.01
N PRO A 335 -15.89 7.87 -2.57
CA PRO A 335 -16.82 6.86 -2.10
C PRO A 335 -17.62 7.35 -0.89
N MET A 336 -18.90 6.97 -0.81
CA MET A 336 -19.86 7.39 0.21
C MET A 336 -20.32 6.21 1.06
N ALA A 337 -20.25 6.33 2.38
CA ALA A 337 -20.82 5.36 3.30
C ALA A 337 -22.20 5.79 3.83
N ASN A 338 -23.09 4.80 4.01
CA ASN A 338 -24.35 4.93 4.74
C ASN A 338 -24.59 3.62 5.49
N LEU A 339 -24.15 3.58 6.74
CA LEU A 339 -24.11 2.37 7.56
C LEU A 339 -24.86 2.60 8.87
N ASN A 340 -25.59 1.56 9.30
CA ASN A 340 -26.14 1.44 10.63
C ASN A 340 -25.42 0.34 11.38
N MET A 341 -25.04 0.60 12.60
CA MET A 341 -24.27 -0.29 13.44
C MET A 341 -25.04 -0.60 14.71
N LEU A 342 -25.12 -1.87 15.09
CA LEU A 342 -25.81 -2.34 16.28
C LEU A 342 -25.02 -3.45 16.97
N ALA A 343 -24.88 -3.34 18.27
CA ALA A 343 -24.41 -4.42 19.12
C ALA A 343 -25.18 -4.44 20.44
N GLN A 344 -25.43 -5.62 20.98
CA GLN A 344 -26.07 -5.83 22.27
C GLN A 344 -25.23 -6.80 23.10
N ASN A 345 -24.90 -6.40 24.32
CA ASN A 345 -24.03 -7.16 25.22
C ASN A 345 -22.77 -7.69 24.50
N TYR A 346 -22.19 -6.81 23.72
CA TYR A 346 -21.01 -7.12 22.91
C TYR A 346 -19.75 -7.08 23.78
N THR A 347 -18.90 -8.07 23.66
CA THR A 347 -17.60 -8.09 24.34
C THR A 347 -16.62 -7.24 23.54
N LEU A 348 -16.52 -5.96 23.84
CA LEU A 348 -15.62 -5.04 23.15
C LEU A 348 -14.14 -5.37 23.42
N LEU A 349 -13.85 -5.83 24.64
CA LEU A 349 -12.53 -6.24 25.09
C LEU A 349 -12.63 -7.49 25.98
N ASP A 350 -11.77 -8.47 25.78
CA ASP A 350 -11.49 -9.60 26.68
C ASP A 350 -10.00 -9.94 26.57
N ALA A 351 -9.18 -9.14 27.24
CA ALA A 351 -7.74 -9.20 27.12
C ALA A 351 -7.07 -9.53 28.47
N LYS A 352 -6.10 -10.44 28.43
CA LYS A 352 -5.20 -10.71 29.55
C LYS A 352 -4.06 -9.69 29.53
N ARG A 353 -3.52 -9.38 30.72
CA ARG A 353 -2.34 -8.54 30.83
C ARG A 353 -1.14 -9.20 30.14
N THR A 354 -0.49 -8.49 29.23
CA THR A 354 0.78 -8.85 28.59
C THR A 354 1.77 -7.71 28.75
N ARG A 355 3.02 -7.90 28.35
CA ARG A 355 4.03 -6.82 28.38
C ARG A 355 3.74 -5.67 27.42
N GLU A 356 3.00 -5.93 26.36
CA GLU A 356 2.65 -4.97 25.31
C GLU A 356 1.27 -4.34 25.51
N SER A 357 0.48 -4.82 26.51
CA SER A 357 -0.87 -4.34 26.74
C SER A 357 -0.86 -2.93 27.30
N LEU A 358 -1.64 -2.05 26.68
CA LEU A 358 -2.03 -0.75 27.26
C LEU A 358 -3.29 -0.87 28.13
N VAL A 359 -4.14 -1.86 27.79
CA VAL A 359 -5.41 -2.10 28.47
C VAL A 359 -5.58 -3.63 28.62
N TYR A 360 -6.15 -4.05 29.75
CA TYR A 360 -6.53 -5.45 29.98
C TYR A 360 -7.79 -5.54 30.84
N GLY A 361 -8.47 -6.70 30.78
CA GLY A 361 -9.74 -6.93 31.47
C GLY A 361 -10.85 -7.21 30.48
N LYS A 362 -12.09 -6.93 30.89
CA LYS A 362 -13.29 -7.17 30.09
C LYS A 362 -14.13 -5.92 29.98
N VAL A 363 -14.56 -5.61 28.75
CA VAL A 363 -15.49 -4.52 28.46
C VAL A 363 -16.68 -5.07 27.70
N PHE A 364 -17.86 -4.87 28.26
CA PHE A 364 -19.13 -5.21 27.63
C PHE A 364 -19.92 -3.95 27.34
N ALA A 365 -20.47 -3.86 26.14
CA ALA A 365 -21.20 -2.68 25.72
C ALA A 365 -22.41 -2.99 24.84
N ASP A 366 -23.41 -2.16 24.96
CA ASP A 366 -24.43 -1.94 23.94
C ASP A 366 -24.00 -0.78 23.07
N PHE A 367 -24.11 -0.92 21.77
CA PHE A 367 -23.70 0.09 20.80
C PHE A 367 -24.77 0.27 19.73
N ARG A 368 -25.07 1.51 19.40
CA ARG A 368 -25.90 1.88 18.26
C ARG A 368 -25.39 3.14 17.65
N ALA A 369 -25.05 3.11 16.37
CA ALA A 369 -24.59 4.29 15.65
C ALA A 369 -25.01 4.27 14.18
N THR A 370 -25.01 5.45 13.58
CA THR A 370 -25.09 5.65 12.13
C THR A 370 -23.83 6.32 11.65
N VAL A 371 -23.30 5.84 10.54
CA VAL A 371 -22.13 6.41 9.86
C VAL A 371 -22.54 6.84 8.47
N LYS A 372 -22.35 8.12 8.13
CA LYS A 372 -22.72 8.68 6.83
C LYS A 372 -21.68 9.66 6.35
N GLY A 373 -21.49 9.70 5.03
CA GLY A 373 -20.62 10.68 4.39
C GLY A 373 -19.55 10.03 3.53
N PRO A 374 -18.69 10.85 2.91
CA PRO A 374 -17.57 10.35 2.15
C PRO A 374 -16.54 9.66 3.08
N LEU A 375 -15.80 8.67 2.56
CA LEU A 375 -14.84 7.90 3.37
C LEU A 375 -13.71 8.76 3.95
N ASP A 376 -13.41 9.89 3.33
CA ASP A 376 -12.45 10.89 3.79
C ASP A 376 -13.03 11.92 4.78
N GLY A 377 -14.35 11.87 5.05
CA GLY A 377 -15.07 12.81 5.91
C GLY A 377 -16.33 12.20 6.53
N LEU A 378 -16.20 11.07 7.22
CA LEU A 378 -17.31 10.34 7.82
C LEU A 378 -17.91 11.07 9.00
N ASN A 379 -19.25 11.06 9.08
CA ASN A 379 -20.01 11.53 10.23
C ASN A 379 -20.58 10.34 10.98
N MET A 380 -20.15 10.12 12.21
CA MET A 380 -20.68 9.10 13.11
C MET A 380 -21.51 9.74 14.22
N ARG A 381 -22.71 9.24 14.40
CA ARG A 381 -23.64 9.67 15.47
C ARG A 381 -24.24 8.45 16.13
N GLY A 382 -24.21 8.40 17.46
CA GLY A 382 -24.73 7.23 18.16
C GLY A 382 -24.61 7.28 19.67
N ASN A 383 -24.82 6.13 20.28
CA ASN A 383 -24.69 5.93 21.70
C ASN A 383 -23.97 4.61 22.00
N ILE A 384 -23.22 4.60 23.08
CA ILE A 384 -22.57 3.43 23.68
C ILE A 384 -22.94 3.37 25.16
N SER A 385 -23.34 2.19 25.63
CA SER A 385 -23.62 1.92 27.04
C SER A 385 -22.65 0.88 27.54
N LEU A 386 -21.76 1.24 28.45
CA LEU A 386 -20.90 0.31 29.17
C LEU A 386 -21.72 -0.44 30.22
N LEU A 387 -21.71 -1.76 30.13
CA LEU A 387 -22.53 -2.63 30.99
C LEU A 387 -21.83 -2.93 32.32
N GLY A 388 -22.62 -3.19 33.36
CA GLY A 388 -22.14 -3.33 34.74
C GLY A 388 -21.20 -4.49 35.02
N ASN A 389 -21.09 -5.46 34.10
CA ASN A 389 -20.11 -6.56 34.17
C ASN A 389 -18.72 -6.18 33.59
N THR A 390 -18.52 -4.92 33.22
CA THR A 390 -17.25 -4.38 32.75
C THR A 390 -16.26 -4.21 33.91
N ASP A 391 -15.06 -4.79 33.77
CA ASP A 391 -13.92 -4.63 34.70
C ASP A 391 -12.65 -4.52 33.86
N VAL A 392 -12.11 -3.32 33.73
CA VAL A 392 -11.00 -3.01 32.85
C VAL A 392 -9.93 -2.19 33.57
N SER A 393 -8.68 -2.51 33.27
CA SER A 393 -7.51 -1.81 33.81
C SER A 393 -6.73 -1.16 32.66
N TYR A 394 -6.40 0.12 32.80
CA TYR A 394 -5.51 0.86 31.91
C TYR A 394 -4.12 0.86 32.52
N ILE A 395 -3.09 0.51 31.75
CA ILE A 395 -1.69 0.53 32.18
C ILE A 395 -1.11 1.90 31.85
N LEU A 396 -0.74 2.64 32.90
CA LEU A 396 -0.03 3.90 32.76
C LEU A 396 1.46 3.57 32.59
N THR A 397 1.95 3.60 31.35
CA THR A 397 3.39 3.49 31.07
C THR A 397 4.06 4.83 31.34
N ASP A 398 5.08 4.81 32.18
CA ASP A 398 5.83 6.01 32.58
C ASP A 398 6.33 6.79 31.36
N SER A 399 5.85 8.04 31.25
CA SER A 399 6.50 9.08 30.48
C SER A 399 6.80 10.25 31.41
N PRO A 400 8.00 10.83 31.34
CA PRO A 400 8.41 11.93 32.22
C PRO A 400 7.66 13.25 32.00
N LEU A 401 6.63 13.25 31.18
CA LEU A 401 5.72 14.38 31.00
C LEU A 401 4.62 14.30 32.06
N THR A 402 4.52 15.32 32.84
CA THR A 402 3.60 15.48 33.96
C THR A 402 2.19 15.00 33.67
N VAL A 403 1.61 14.27 34.63
CA VAL A 403 0.23 13.73 34.62
C VAL A 403 -0.81 14.79 34.17
N GLN A 404 -0.55 16.06 34.36
CA GLN A 404 -1.42 17.16 33.93
C GLN A 404 -1.52 17.35 32.41
N ASP A 405 -0.44 17.11 31.63
CA ASP A 405 -0.46 17.34 30.18
C ASP A 405 -1.15 16.21 29.40
N ARG A 406 -1.22 14.99 29.97
CA ARG A 406 -1.86 13.85 29.32
C ARG A 406 -3.33 13.67 29.69
N LEU A 407 -3.74 13.98 30.92
CA LEU A 407 -5.16 13.92 31.31
C LEU A 407 -5.99 15.02 30.64
N GLY A 408 -5.40 16.18 30.36
CA GLY A 408 -6.05 17.25 29.60
C GLY A 408 -6.34 16.93 28.14
N SER A 409 -5.61 15.99 27.55
CA SER A 409 -5.78 15.60 26.14
C SER A 409 -6.64 14.35 25.93
N LEU A 410 -6.89 13.54 26.98
CA LEU A 410 -7.52 12.24 26.85
C LEU A 410 -9.01 12.19 27.23
N VAL A 411 -9.46 12.89 28.26
CA VAL A 411 -10.89 12.90 28.67
C VAL A 411 -11.22 14.17 29.45
N THR A 412 -12.20 14.93 28.99
CA THR A 412 -12.86 15.94 29.82
C THR A 412 -14.13 15.31 30.41
N PHE A 413 -14.08 14.91 31.68
CA PHE A 413 -15.27 14.48 32.40
C PHE A 413 -16.12 15.69 32.75
N THR A 414 -17.27 15.85 32.11
CA THR A 414 -18.28 16.79 32.58
C THR A 414 -19.23 16.10 33.56
N SER A 415 -19.24 16.54 34.79
CA SER A 415 -20.19 16.08 35.81
C SER A 415 -21.58 16.60 35.48
N PHE A 416 -22.55 15.72 35.30
CA PHE A 416 -23.96 16.06 35.11
C PHE A 416 -24.68 16.30 36.46
N SER A 417 -24.29 17.31 37.18
CA SER A 417 -25.09 17.82 38.26
C SER A 417 -25.05 19.34 38.21
N ASP A 418 -25.93 19.93 37.45
CA ASP A 418 -26.70 21.15 37.67
C ASP A 418 -27.28 21.67 36.33
N THR A 419 -28.56 21.65 36.26
CA THR A 419 -29.35 22.27 35.20
C THR A 419 -29.58 23.74 35.52
N THR A 420 -28.57 24.60 35.35
CA THR A 420 -28.78 26.04 35.10
C THR A 420 -27.50 26.71 34.64
N THR A 421 -27.60 27.36 33.51
CA THR A 421 -26.61 28.15 32.76
C THR A 421 -25.74 27.36 31.76
N VAL A 422 -26.28 27.27 30.54
CA VAL A 422 -25.56 26.80 29.36
C VAL A 422 -24.53 27.87 28.96
N VAL A 423 -23.31 27.78 29.47
CA VAL A 423 -22.13 28.33 28.77
C VAL A 423 -21.72 27.26 27.77
N ARG A 424 -21.98 27.48 26.49
CA ARG A 424 -21.40 26.68 25.40
C ARG A 424 -19.88 26.84 25.46
N GLN A 425 -19.19 25.96 26.20
CA GLN A 425 -17.78 25.72 25.96
C GLN A 425 -17.69 24.92 24.66
N GLU A 426 -16.98 25.42 23.68
CA GLU A 426 -16.59 24.67 22.50
C GLU A 426 -15.73 23.50 22.98
N VAL A 427 -16.30 22.28 22.91
CA VAL A 427 -15.57 21.04 23.16
C VAL A 427 -14.54 20.90 22.04
N PRO A 428 -13.23 20.78 22.36
CA PRO A 428 -12.23 20.56 21.33
C PRO A 428 -12.55 19.24 20.62
N THR A 429 -12.90 19.31 19.33
CA THR A 429 -13.13 18.16 18.49
C THR A 429 -11.80 17.48 18.23
N VAL A 430 -11.63 16.27 18.77
CA VAL A 430 -10.52 15.39 18.38
C VAL A 430 -10.78 14.95 16.95
N SER A 431 -10.07 15.54 16.00
CA SER A 431 -10.12 15.14 14.60
C SER A 431 -9.33 13.83 14.41
N LEU A 432 -10.04 12.73 14.39
CA LEU A 432 -9.51 11.44 13.93
C LEU A 432 -9.53 11.44 12.40
N GLY A 433 -8.53 12.04 11.77
CA GLY A 433 -8.26 11.97 10.34
C GLY A 433 -9.49 11.78 9.42
N GLY A 434 -10.44 12.74 9.39
CA GLY A 434 -11.63 12.68 8.54
C GLY A 434 -12.89 12.06 9.18
N LEU A 435 -12.88 11.70 10.47
CA LEU A 435 -14.05 11.21 11.20
C LEU A 435 -14.60 12.29 12.17
N ASP A 436 -15.79 12.82 11.87
CA ASP A 436 -16.57 13.64 12.80
C ASP A 436 -17.49 12.72 13.63
N MET A 437 -17.16 12.53 14.92
CA MET A 437 -17.84 11.58 15.78
C MET A 437 -18.51 12.29 16.96
N VAL A 438 -19.83 12.08 17.12
CA VAL A 438 -20.57 12.47 18.32
C VAL A 438 -21.24 11.24 18.91
N MET A 439 -20.79 10.84 20.09
CA MET A 439 -21.30 9.66 20.80
C MET A 439 -21.79 10.07 22.18
N MET A 440 -22.99 9.60 22.54
CA MET A 440 -23.48 9.62 23.91
C MET A 440 -22.95 8.39 24.64
N VAL A 441 -22.23 8.59 25.70
CA VAL A 441 -21.68 7.50 26.55
C VAL A 441 -22.50 7.39 27.82
N HIS A 442 -23.06 6.18 28.02
CA HIS A 442 -23.72 5.82 29.28
C HIS A 442 -22.87 4.79 30.02
N ILE A 443 -22.60 5.00 31.28
CA ILE A 443 -21.77 4.11 32.11
C ILE A 443 -22.64 3.58 33.25
N ASP A 444 -22.83 2.25 33.30
CA ASP A 444 -23.54 1.62 34.41
C ASP A 444 -22.73 1.82 35.72
N PRO A 445 -23.40 2.15 36.85
CA PRO A 445 -22.72 2.40 38.13
C PRO A 445 -21.86 1.26 38.65
N SER A 446 -22.04 0.03 38.16
CA SER A 446 -21.28 -1.16 38.56
C SER A 446 -19.99 -1.35 37.74
N VAL A 447 -19.75 -0.54 36.71
CA VAL A 447 -18.54 -0.58 35.88
C VAL A 447 -17.30 -0.29 36.75
N ARG A 448 -16.27 -1.10 36.59
CA ARG A 448 -14.98 -0.93 37.28
C ARG A 448 -13.91 -0.51 36.28
N LEU A 449 -13.45 0.74 36.45
CA LEU A 449 -12.32 1.26 35.71
C LEU A 449 -11.13 1.39 36.68
N LYS A 450 -10.02 0.77 36.38
CA LYS A 450 -8.81 0.75 37.20
C LYS A 450 -7.65 1.34 36.42
N VAL A 451 -6.74 2.01 37.12
CA VAL A 451 -5.44 2.40 36.57
C VAL A 451 -4.38 1.53 37.21
N ASP A 452 -3.62 0.83 36.37
CA ASP A 452 -2.50 -0.01 36.78
C ASP A 452 -1.21 0.77 36.53
N LEU A 453 -0.43 1.01 37.58
CA LEU A 453 0.88 1.65 37.50
C LEU A 453 1.92 0.58 37.21
N ASP A 454 2.73 0.75 36.16
CA ASP A 454 3.72 -0.24 35.78
C ASP A 454 4.72 -0.51 36.93
N ALA A 455 5.07 -1.77 37.17
CA ALA A 455 5.88 -2.19 38.32
C ALA A 455 7.29 -1.57 38.39
N VAL A 456 7.77 -0.97 37.30
CA VAL A 456 9.05 -0.23 37.27
C VAL A 456 8.96 1.06 38.07
N SER A 457 7.80 1.70 38.16
CA SER A 457 7.54 2.90 38.98
C SER A 457 7.61 2.62 40.46
N TYR A 458 7.18 1.43 40.90
CA TYR A 458 7.19 1.04 42.32
C TYR A 458 8.59 0.83 42.88
N THR A 459 9.52 0.29 42.10
CA THR A 459 10.90 0.11 42.53
C THR A 459 11.67 1.41 42.65
N HIS A 460 11.33 2.42 41.86
CA HIS A 460 11.95 3.76 41.97
C HIS A 460 11.42 4.55 43.17
N LEU A 461 10.12 4.50 43.45
CA LEU A 461 9.54 5.15 44.61
C LEU A 461 10.04 4.55 45.95
N ARG A 462 10.18 3.23 46.05
CA ARG A 462 10.75 2.59 47.23
C ARG A 462 12.25 2.88 47.43
N ALA A 463 13.01 3.00 46.34
CA ALA A 463 14.43 3.37 46.44
C ALA A 463 14.63 4.83 46.89
N HIS A 464 13.70 5.71 46.59
CA HIS A 464 13.72 7.09 47.07
C HIS A 464 13.30 7.23 48.52
N GLU A 465 12.35 6.46 49.01
CA GLU A 465 11.96 6.47 50.43
C GLU A 465 13.05 5.88 51.35
N THR A 466 13.82 4.90 50.87
CA THR A 466 14.93 4.34 51.66
C THR A 466 16.19 5.20 51.73
N VAL A 467 16.30 6.25 50.91
CA VAL A 467 17.45 7.18 50.93
C VAL A 467 17.17 8.42 51.79
N LEU A 468 15.93 8.64 52.21
CA LEU A 468 15.53 9.76 53.06
C LEU A 468 15.53 9.47 54.58
N ASP A 469 15.74 8.19 54.97
CA ASP A 469 15.78 7.75 56.39
C ASP A 469 17.19 7.38 56.89
N LEU A 470 18.24 7.98 56.30
CA LEU A 470 19.64 7.97 56.78
C LEU A 470 20.09 9.43 56.95
#